data_8c1247543311d1c93c82301b79b6ce94
#
_entry.id   8c1247543311d1c93c82301b79b6ce94
#
_cell.length_a   1.000
_cell.length_b   1.000
_cell.length_c   1.000
_cell.angle_alpha   90.00
_cell.angle_beta   90.00
_cell.angle_gamma   90.00
#
_symmetry.space_group_name_H-M   'P 1'
#
loop_
_entity.id
_entity.type
_entity.pdbx_description
1 polymer ?
#
loop_
_entity_poly.entity_id
_entity_poly.type
_entity_poly.pdbx_seq_one_letter_code
_entity_poly.pdbx_strand_id
1 'polypeptide(L)'
;IVMVGSYDLYQLVSLSGQLARRIHVVHCERYRQDRPEDVLAFTACVQKFQSVLPHLWGDQLVQYAQALHENTLGCVGTLSSVLTRAARFAESDGRWTVEALERALLTDAQRTRILEEILEGEAAINPSLTRNLPRIKTAKPRHTREAA
;
A
#
# COMPACT_ATOMS: atom_id res chain seq x y z
N ILE A 1 -9.23 8.16 22.41
CA ILE A 1 -7.86 7.64 22.15
C ILE A 1 -7.79 7.30 20.68
N VAL A 2 -6.75 7.78 20.00
CA VAL A 2 -6.44 7.44 18.61
C VAL A 2 -5.18 6.60 18.63
N MET A 3 -5.23 5.43 17.97
CA MET A 3 -4.07 4.56 17.78
C MET A 3 -3.72 4.55 16.29
N VAL A 4 -2.44 4.65 15.98
CA VAL A 4 -1.91 4.64 14.61
C VAL A 4 -0.82 3.59 14.54
N GLY A 5 -0.86 2.74 13.52
CA GLY A 5 0.13 1.68 13.34
C GLY A 5 -0.03 0.92 12.03
N SER A 6 0.80 -0.10 11.85
CA SER A 6 0.72 -1.04 10.74
C SER A 6 -0.46 -2.01 10.89
N TYR A 7 -0.60 -2.96 9.97
CA TYR A 7 -1.61 -4.02 10.03
C TYR A 7 -1.54 -4.87 11.30
N ASP A 8 -0.37 -4.97 11.96
CA ASP A 8 -0.22 -5.68 13.24
C ASP A 8 -1.08 -5.09 14.35
N LEU A 9 -1.39 -3.78 14.27
CA LEU A 9 -2.27 -3.12 15.23
C LEU A 9 -3.68 -3.75 15.24
N TYR A 10 -4.13 -4.28 14.10
CA TYR A 10 -5.42 -4.94 13.98
C TYR A 10 -5.51 -6.21 14.85
N GLN A 11 -4.42 -6.91 15.05
CA GLN A 11 -4.38 -8.08 15.94
C GLN A 11 -4.72 -7.69 17.37
N LEU A 12 -4.23 -6.52 17.84
CA LEU A 12 -4.58 -6.02 19.18
C LEU A 12 -6.07 -5.68 19.30
N VAL A 13 -6.65 -5.12 18.25
CA VAL A 13 -8.08 -4.78 18.20
C VAL A 13 -8.95 -6.04 18.21
N SER A 14 -8.49 -7.11 17.58
CA SER A 14 -9.23 -8.36 17.45
C SER A 14 -9.16 -9.25 18.69
N LEU A 15 -8.28 -8.98 19.66
CA LEU A 15 -8.12 -9.77 20.88
C LEU A 15 -9.37 -9.79 21.79
N SER A 16 -10.22 -8.77 21.69
CA SER A 16 -11.43 -8.68 22.52
C SER A 16 -12.63 -8.23 21.70
N GLY A 17 -13.69 -9.01 21.71
CA GLY A 17 -14.96 -8.63 21.09
C GLY A 17 -15.59 -7.35 21.67
N GLN A 18 -15.28 -7.01 22.91
CA GLN A 18 -15.69 -5.77 23.56
C GLN A 18 -14.95 -4.57 22.96
N LEU A 19 -13.65 -4.71 22.70
CA LEU A 19 -12.82 -3.68 22.11
C LEU A 19 -13.18 -3.52 20.64
N ALA A 20 -13.30 -4.59 19.89
CA ALA A 20 -13.62 -4.59 18.46
C ALA A 20 -14.94 -3.84 18.14
N ARG A 21 -15.95 -3.94 19.02
CA ARG A 21 -17.23 -3.22 18.82
C ARG A 21 -17.14 -1.71 19.04
N ARG A 22 -16.11 -1.22 19.73
CA ARG A 22 -15.97 0.19 20.14
C ARG A 22 -14.94 0.95 19.30
N ILE A 23 -14.16 0.24 18.50
CA ILE A 23 -13.11 0.85 17.67
C ILE A 23 -13.65 1.03 16.26
N HIS A 24 -13.48 2.23 15.75
CA HIS A 24 -13.66 2.53 14.35
C HIS A 24 -12.28 2.46 13.67
N VAL A 25 -12.15 1.57 12.68
CA VAL A 25 -10.90 1.41 11.92
C VAL A 25 -10.95 2.32 10.71
N VAL A 26 -9.96 3.19 10.59
CA VAL A 26 -9.73 4.00 9.39
C VAL A 26 -8.52 3.42 8.67
N HIS A 27 -8.74 2.84 7.52
CA HIS A 27 -7.68 2.28 6.70
C HIS A 27 -7.09 3.36 5.79
N CYS A 28 -5.80 3.65 5.99
CA CYS A 28 -5.03 4.46 5.07
C CYS A 28 -4.40 3.54 4.02
N GLU A 29 -5.09 3.36 2.90
CA GLU A 29 -4.63 2.48 1.81
C GLU A 29 -3.30 2.97 1.23
N ARG A 30 -2.50 2.02 0.71
CA ARG A 30 -1.36 2.35 -0.15
C ARG A 30 -1.84 2.95 -1.47
N TYR A 31 -1.00 3.69 -2.15
CA TYR A 31 -1.30 4.17 -3.49
C TYR A 31 -1.29 3.01 -4.49
N ARG A 32 -2.40 2.82 -5.20
CA ARG A 32 -2.62 1.69 -6.10
C ARG A 32 -2.33 2.05 -7.55
N GLN A 33 -1.70 1.13 -8.29
CA GLN A 33 -1.39 1.34 -9.72
C GLN A 33 -2.63 1.29 -10.63
N ASP A 34 -3.68 0.57 -10.20
CA ASP A 34 -4.93 0.46 -10.93
C ASP A 34 -5.86 1.68 -10.76
N ARG A 35 -5.44 2.68 -9.95
CA ARG A 35 -6.17 3.93 -9.74
C ARG A 35 -5.33 5.11 -10.25
N PRO A 36 -5.75 5.78 -11.33
CA PRO A 36 -5.00 6.92 -11.88
C PRO A 36 -4.75 8.06 -10.87
N GLU A 37 -5.73 8.33 -10.01
CA GLU A 37 -5.62 9.31 -8.94
C GLU A 37 -4.52 8.96 -7.93
N ASP A 38 -4.35 7.69 -7.60
CA ASP A 38 -3.30 7.22 -6.69
C ASP A 38 -1.91 7.34 -7.32
N VAL A 39 -1.80 7.05 -8.61
CA VAL A 39 -0.54 7.20 -9.36
C VAL A 39 -0.11 8.67 -9.39
N LEU A 40 -1.05 9.59 -9.63
CA LEU A 40 -0.77 11.02 -9.59
C LEU A 40 -0.38 11.48 -8.19
N ALA A 41 -1.08 11.03 -7.16
CA ALA A 41 -0.79 11.37 -5.78
C ALA A 41 0.57 10.82 -5.32
N PHE A 42 0.92 9.59 -5.71
CA PHE A 42 2.24 9.03 -5.44
C PHE A 42 3.35 9.82 -6.13
N THR A 43 3.14 10.20 -7.39
CA THR A 43 4.09 11.05 -8.12
C THR A 43 4.28 12.40 -7.42
N ALA A 44 3.21 13.01 -6.92
CA ALA A 44 3.29 14.24 -6.12
C ALA A 44 4.07 14.01 -4.81
N CYS A 45 3.94 12.85 -4.16
CA CYS A 45 4.77 12.50 -3.01
C CYS A 45 6.26 12.44 -3.39
N VAL A 46 6.62 11.78 -4.50
CA VAL A 46 8.01 11.73 -4.98
C VAL A 46 8.54 13.14 -5.26
N GLN A 47 7.74 13.99 -5.91
CA GLN A 47 8.09 15.39 -6.16
C GLN A 47 8.32 16.16 -4.86
N LYS A 48 7.51 15.89 -3.83
CA LYS A 48 7.72 16.49 -2.51
C LYS A 48 9.03 16.06 -1.87
N PHE A 49 9.38 14.78 -1.92
CA PHE A 49 10.68 14.30 -1.46
C PHE A 49 11.83 14.96 -2.22
N GLN A 50 11.71 15.09 -3.55
CA GLN A 50 12.70 15.81 -4.37
C GLN A 50 12.89 17.25 -3.90
N SER A 51 11.80 17.96 -3.60
CA SER A 51 11.84 19.37 -3.17
C SER A 51 12.43 19.59 -1.78
N VAL A 52 12.44 18.57 -0.92
CA VAL A 52 13.02 18.66 0.44
C VAL A 52 14.54 18.62 0.41
N LEU A 53 15.13 17.88 -0.51
CA LEU A 53 16.59 17.73 -0.63
C LEU A 53 17.06 18.05 -2.08
N PRO A 54 16.87 19.28 -2.55
CA PRO A 54 17.16 19.63 -3.94
C PRO A 54 18.65 19.52 -4.30
N HIS A 55 19.54 19.71 -3.33
CA HIS A 55 20.99 19.54 -3.52
C HIS A 55 21.40 18.09 -3.76
N LEU A 56 20.55 17.14 -3.36
CA LEU A 56 20.81 15.72 -3.49
C LEU A 56 20.17 15.14 -4.76
N TRP A 57 18.90 15.49 -5.01
CA TRP A 57 18.12 14.89 -6.11
C TRP A 57 18.10 15.72 -7.38
N GLY A 58 18.34 17.04 -7.28
CA GLY A 58 18.05 17.96 -8.40
C GLY A 58 16.61 17.77 -8.85
N ASP A 59 16.40 17.81 -10.17
CA ASP A 59 15.09 17.59 -10.80
C ASP A 59 14.92 16.18 -11.39
N GLN A 60 15.74 15.22 -10.93
CA GLN A 60 15.82 13.90 -11.58
C GLN A 60 14.94 12.83 -10.93
N LEU A 61 14.59 12.98 -9.65
CA LEU A 61 13.91 11.92 -8.90
C LEU A 61 12.53 11.58 -9.47
N VAL A 62 11.78 12.58 -9.93
CA VAL A 62 10.40 12.42 -10.43
C VAL A 62 10.33 11.52 -11.66
N GLN A 63 11.35 11.50 -12.51
CA GLN A 63 11.39 10.61 -13.68
C GLN A 63 11.37 9.12 -13.32
N TYR A 64 11.77 8.78 -12.08
CA TYR A 64 11.74 7.42 -11.55
C TYR A 64 10.48 7.11 -10.74
N ALA A 65 9.48 8.01 -10.73
CA ALA A 65 8.29 7.86 -9.89
C ALA A 65 7.56 6.53 -10.13
N GLN A 66 7.43 6.09 -11.38
CA GLN A 66 6.79 4.82 -11.70
C GLN A 66 7.61 3.63 -11.14
N ALA A 67 8.91 3.59 -11.38
CA ALA A 67 9.79 2.53 -10.88
C ALA A 67 9.79 2.48 -9.34
N LEU A 68 9.79 3.65 -8.69
CA LEU A 68 9.67 3.77 -7.25
C LEU A 68 8.31 3.27 -6.74
N HIS A 69 7.22 3.59 -7.45
CA HIS A 69 5.89 3.10 -7.11
C HIS A 69 5.83 1.57 -7.15
N GLU A 70 6.35 0.96 -8.22
CA GLU A 70 6.41 -0.49 -8.38
C GLU A 70 7.30 -1.15 -7.31
N ASN A 71 8.48 -0.60 -7.05
CA ASN A 71 9.40 -1.16 -6.06
C ASN A 71 8.86 -1.06 -4.62
N THR A 72 8.23 0.06 -4.27
CA THR A 72 7.71 0.32 -2.92
C THR A 72 6.28 -0.14 -2.71
N LEU A 73 5.66 -0.76 -3.73
CA LEU A 73 4.27 -1.24 -3.71
C LEU A 73 3.25 -0.11 -3.39
N GLY A 74 3.59 1.12 -3.72
CA GLY A 74 2.79 2.31 -3.42
C GLY A 74 2.76 2.73 -1.95
N CYS A 75 3.64 2.18 -1.11
CA CYS A 75 3.72 2.50 0.31
C CYS A 75 4.67 3.68 0.55
N VAL A 76 4.16 4.81 1.04
CA VAL A 76 4.97 6.03 1.30
C VAL A 76 6.05 5.79 2.37
N GLY A 77 5.75 4.99 3.39
CA GLY A 77 6.76 4.63 4.41
C GLY A 77 7.94 3.87 3.81
N THR A 78 7.66 2.93 2.92
CA THR A 78 8.69 2.17 2.18
C THR A 78 9.45 3.10 1.23
N LEU A 79 8.77 4.00 0.52
CA LEU A 79 9.39 5.03 -0.32
C LEU A 79 10.37 5.89 0.50
N SER A 80 9.93 6.40 1.64
CA SER A 80 10.78 7.19 2.55
C SER A 80 12.04 6.41 2.95
N SER A 81 11.90 5.13 3.28
CA SER A 81 13.03 4.27 3.67
C SER A 81 14.00 4.05 2.51
N VAL A 82 13.51 3.81 1.31
CA VAL A 82 14.32 3.66 0.08
C VAL A 82 15.09 4.95 -0.19
N LEU A 83 14.40 6.10 -0.19
CA LEU A 83 15.03 7.39 -0.47
C LEU A 83 16.05 7.78 0.60
N THR A 84 15.80 7.48 1.86
CA THR A 84 16.76 7.71 2.95
C THR A 84 18.04 6.88 2.75
N ARG A 85 17.92 5.61 2.32
CA ARG A 85 19.09 4.79 1.99
C ARG A 85 19.85 5.32 0.79
N ALA A 86 19.11 5.70 -0.27
CA ALA A 86 19.72 6.27 -1.47
C ALA A 86 20.45 7.57 -1.17
N ALA A 87 19.90 8.42 -0.29
CA ALA A 87 20.56 9.63 0.18
C ALA A 87 21.90 9.32 0.87
N ARG A 88 21.93 8.34 1.78
CA ARG A 88 23.15 7.92 2.46
C ARG A 88 24.21 7.39 1.48
N PHE A 89 23.81 6.64 0.46
CA PHE A 89 24.73 6.18 -0.57
C PHE A 89 25.27 7.35 -1.39
N ALA A 90 24.42 8.28 -1.80
CA ALA A 90 24.83 9.47 -2.54
C ALA A 90 25.79 10.36 -1.74
N GLU A 91 25.55 10.53 -0.43
CA GLU A 91 26.46 11.25 0.48
C GLU A 91 27.81 10.53 0.61
N SER A 92 27.80 9.19 0.74
CA SER A 92 29.03 8.39 0.80
C SER A 92 29.82 8.45 -0.51
N ASP A 93 29.13 8.45 -1.65
CA ASP A 93 29.74 8.52 -2.99
C ASP A 93 30.15 9.96 -3.37
N GLY A 94 29.76 10.94 -2.55
CA GLY A 94 30.03 12.37 -2.76
C GLY A 94 29.20 13.01 -3.88
N ARG A 95 28.27 12.27 -4.47
CA ARG A 95 27.38 12.75 -5.52
C ARG A 95 26.15 11.86 -5.65
N TRP A 96 25.07 12.45 -6.17
CA TRP A 96 23.91 11.70 -6.60
C TRP A 96 24.19 10.92 -7.88
N THR A 97 23.82 9.64 -7.90
CA THR A 97 23.84 8.79 -9.09
C THR A 97 22.63 7.86 -9.10
N VAL A 98 22.26 7.39 -10.28
CA VAL A 98 21.18 6.41 -10.44
C VAL A 98 21.53 5.10 -9.74
N GLU A 99 22.79 4.71 -9.76
CA GLU A 99 23.30 3.52 -9.09
C GLU A 99 23.12 3.60 -7.57
N ALA A 100 23.21 4.79 -6.97
CA ALA A 100 22.91 4.98 -5.56
C ALA A 100 21.42 4.70 -5.25
N LEU A 101 20.51 5.12 -6.15
CA LEU A 101 19.10 4.79 -6.03
C LEU A 101 18.85 3.29 -6.23
N GLU A 102 19.44 2.67 -7.24
CA GLU A 102 19.28 1.24 -7.53
C GLU A 102 19.75 0.36 -6.36
N ARG A 103 20.88 0.67 -5.76
CA ARG A 103 21.38 -0.02 -4.54
C ARG A 103 20.44 0.12 -3.34
N ALA A 104 19.63 1.15 -3.32
CA ALA A 104 18.68 1.40 -2.24
C ALA A 104 17.33 0.71 -2.44
N LEU A 105 17.00 0.23 -3.63
CA LEU A 105 15.74 -0.44 -3.92
C LEU A 105 15.55 -1.70 -3.07
N LEU A 106 14.29 -2.08 -2.90
CA LEU A 106 13.96 -3.36 -2.28
C LEU A 106 14.33 -4.51 -3.22
N THR A 107 14.85 -5.57 -2.66
CA THR A 107 15.04 -6.85 -3.38
C THR A 107 13.68 -7.51 -3.63
N ASP A 108 13.62 -8.43 -4.59
CA ASP A 108 12.40 -9.18 -4.89
C ASP A 108 11.87 -9.96 -3.68
N ALA A 109 12.74 -10.54 -2.88
CA ALA A 109 12.36 -11.25 -1.66
C ALA A 109 11.70 -10.31 -0.64
N GLN A 110 12.25 -9.10 -0.47
CA GLN A 110 11.67 -8.09 0.42
C GLN A 110 10.30 -7.63 -0.11
N ARG A 111 10.20 -7.36 -1.41
CA ARG A 111 8.93 -6.95 -2.03
C ARG A 111 7.85 -8.01 -1.87
N THR A 112 8.19 -9.27 -2.13
CA THR A 112 7.26 -10.40 -1.97
C THR A 112 6.75 -10.47 -0.55
N ARG A 113 7.64 -10.40 0.43
CA ARG A 113 7.23 -10.46 1.85
C ARG A 113 6.33 -9.30 2.26
N ILE A 114 6.69 -8.07 1.85
CA ILE A 114 5.85 -6.89 2.13
C ILE A 114 4.50 -7.00 1.44
N LEU A 115 4.45 -7.50 0.20
CA LEU A 115 3.19 -7.69 -0.52
C LEU A 115 2.27 -8.70 0.18
N GLU A 116 2.80 -9.82 0.68
CA GLU A 116 2.05 -10.79 1.47
C GLU A 116 1.41 -10.14 2.69
N GLU A 117 2.17 -9.39 3.48
CA GLU A 117 1.67 -8.68 4.66
C GLU A 117 0.59 -7.63 4.29
N ILE A 118 0.77 -6.91 3.19
CA ILE A 118 -0.22 -5.95 2.69
C ILE A 118 -1.53 -6.68 2.35
N LEU A 119 -1.45 -7.75 1.58
CA LEU A 119 -2.65 -8.48 1.13
C LEU A 119 -3.40 -9.12 2.30
N GLU A 120 -2.69 -9.69 3.26
CA GLU A 120 -3.27 -10.22 4.49
C GLU A 120 -3.94 -9.12 5.31
N GLY A 121 -3.26 -7.98 5.48
CA GLY A 121 -3.77 -6.84 6.23
C GLY A 121 -4.99 -6.18 5.55
N GLU A 122 -4.93 -5.94 4.24
CA GLU A 122 -6.05 -5.42 3.46
C GLU A 122 -7.27 -6.36 3.55
N ALA A 123 -7.05 -7.67 3.47
CA ALA A 123 -8.11 -8.66 3.59
C ALA A 123 -8.74 -8.70 5.00
N ALA A 124 -7.95 -8.44 6.05
CA ALA A 124 -8.43 -8.44 7.42
C ALA A 124 -9.21 -7.16 7.78
N ILE A 125 -8.79 -6.00 7.26
CA ILE A 125 -9.34 -4.69 7.63
C ILE A 125 -10.51 -4.27 6.75
N ASN A 126 -10.49 -4.59 5.46
CA ASN A 126 -11.50 -4.14 4.52
C ASN A 126 -12.81 -4.91 4.70
N PRO A 127 -13.88 -4.26 5.22
CA PRO A 127 -15.16 -4.91 5.34
C PRO A 127 -15.75 -5.19 3.95
N SER A 128 -16.19 -6.39 3.71
CA SER A 128 -16.93 -6.74 2.50
C SER A 128 -18.31 -7.24 2.86
N LEU A 129 -19.33 -6.49 2.48
CA LEU A 129 -20.72 -6.91 2.65
C LEU A 129 -21.04 -8.17 1.84
N THR A 130 -20.30 -8.41 0.75
CA THR A 130 -20.55 -9.54 -0.15
C THR A 130 -19.79 -10.80 0.23
N ARG A 131 -18.70 -10.69 1.01
CA ARG A 131 -17.83 -11.82 1.35
C ARG A 131 -18.51 -12.83 2.27
N ASN A 132 -19.39 -12.36 3.16
CA ASN A 132 -20.05 -13.17 4.20
C ASN A 132 -21.57 -13.27 4.02
N LEU A 133 -22.14 -12.73 2.93
CA LEU A 133 -23.54 -12.96 2.66
C LEU A 133 -23.75 -14.44 2.29
N PRO A 134 -24.68 -15.15 2.95
CA PRO A 134 -25.05 -16.49 2.54
C PRO A 134 -25.51 -16.41 1.08
N ARG A 135 -24.96 -17.25 0.21
CA ARG A 135 -25.42 -17.33 -1.19
C ARG A 135 -26.91 -17.66 -1.16
N ILE A 136 -27.73 -16.68 -1.48
CA ILE A 136 -29.17 -16.90 -1.67
C ILE A 136 -29.28 -17.91 -2.81
N LYS A 137 -29.64 -19.15 -2.49
CA LYS A 137 -29.99 -20.14 -3.51
C LYS A 137 -31.19 -19.56 -4.24
N THR A 138 -30.97 -19.05 -5.44
CA THR A 138 -32.07 -18.69 -6.33
C THR A 138 -32.95 -19.91 -6.49
N ALA A 139 -34.19 -19.83 -5.99
CA ALA A 139 -35.16 -20.90 -6.12
C ALA A 139 -35.34 -21.18 -7.62
N LYS A 140 -35.14 -22.44 -8.03
CA LYS A 140 -35.44 -22.88 -9.38
C LYS A 140 -36.88 -22.40 -9.75
N PRO A 141 -37.08 -21.80 -10.95
CA PRO A 141 -38.41 -21.44 -11.36
C PRO A 141 -39.29 -22.71 -11.36
N ARG A 142 -40.40 -22.67 -10.64
CA ARG A 142 -41.41 -23.73 -10.71
C ARG A 142 -41.93 -23.77 -12.14
N HIS A 143 -41.62 -24.89 -12.80
CA HIS A 143 -42.33 -25.23 -14.04
C HIS A 143 -43.82 -25.30 -13.73
N THR A 144 -44.57 -24.33 -14.21
CA THR A 144 -46.03 -24.42 -14.32
C THR A 144 -46.31 -25.56 -15.26
N ARG A 145 -46.84 -26.68 -14.74
CA ARG A 145 -47.47 -27.70 -15.56
C ARG A 145 -48.70 -27.04 -16.18
N GLU A 146 -48.68 -26.81 -17.47
CA GLU A 146 -49.87 -26.61 -18.24
C GLU A 146 -50.71 -27.90 -18.17
N ALA A 147 -51.90 -27.77 -17.65
CA ALA A 147 -52.92 -28.80 -17.70
C ALA A 147 -53.53 -28.80 -19.10
N ALA A 148 -53.43 -29.93 -19.75
CA ALA A 148 -54.20 -30.24 -20.95
C ALA A 148 -55.67 -30.49 -20.60
#